data_7de25f79f7e3a77d3002278212492bef
#
_entry.id   7de25f79f7e3a77d3002278212492bef
#
_cell.length_a   1.000
_cell.length_b   1.000
_cell.length_c   1.000
_cell.angle_alpha   90.00
_cell.angle_beta   90.00
_cell.angle_gamma   90.00
#
_symmetry.space_group_name_H-M   'P 1'
#
loop_
_entity.id
_entity.type
_entity.pdbx_description
1 polymer ?
#
loop_
_entity_poly.entity_id
_entity_poly.type
_entity_poly.pdbx_seq_one_letter_code
_entity_poly.pdbx_strand_id
1 'polypeptide(L)'
;MSGRIRRQFKVCLIGDGFVGKTSIRREYLKEGFKRSYIPTLGVDFAQKQLLYEGNPTNLVIWDIAGQVAFQNLRRRYYEGSSGIILVYAVNDRNSFDSASKWLVEAHGFMDKLPPLMIVGNKIDLRRGLPPADVITTEEGQAFAEKIAEKLGTRAVFIETSARTGRNIDETFEALTRMMVEVADGIAPTSYPSVEEPKVSAPSSTAASAPATPTPQTTFTPEVEEPPQPAEAEMDPVTLLSSDSEYLKEDDIGRAMTELQDLRAELKIAEEDLATTLSEYETRLLTLKNTVHVKRIMFDHLKQELKTTREEWAKAYEDYQETDKRRKDELARRTQTINQIRKQIEEAGAKVRTRVGDLDLKKMSEF
;
A
#
# COMPACT_ATOMS: atom_id res chain seq x y z
N MET A 1 39.46 -7.62 -13.91
CA MET A 1 38.65 -7.02 -12.84
C MET A 1 37.22 -6.87 -13.36
N SER A 2 36.31 -7.76 -12.97
CA SER A 2 34.91 -7.67 -13.38
C SER A 2 34.29 -6.48 -12.68
N GLY A 3 33.93 -5.44 -13.43
CA GLY A 3 33.29 -4.25 -12.88
C GLY A 3 31.99 -4.64 -12.21
N ARG A 4 31.74 -4.16 -10.97
CA ARG A 4 30.48 -4.36 -10.26
C ARG A 4 29.35 -3.71 -11.07
N ILE A 5 28.37 -4.52 -11.48
CA ILE A 5 27.19 -4.03 -12.21
C ILE A 5 26.24 -3.42 -11.18
N ARG A 6 25.92 -2.14 -11.33
CA ARG A 6 24.85 -1.50 -10.55
C ARG A 6 23.51 -1.75 -11.24
N ARG A 7 22.55 -2.31 -10.52
CA ARG A 7 21.18 -2.56 -11.02
C ARG A 7 20.17 -1.74 -10.25
N GLN A 8 19.15 -1.25 -10.96
CA GLN A 8 17.99 -0.62 -10.36
C GLN A 8 16.72 -1.23 -10.95
N PHE A 9 15.84 -1.72 -10.09
CA PHE A 9 14.59 -2.34 -10.47
C PHE A 9 13.42 -1.62 -9.84
N LYS A 10 12.40 -1.35 -10.65
CA LYS A 10 11.12 -0.82 -10.22
C LYS A 10 10.18 -1.98 -9.93
N VAL A 11 9.67 -2.07 -8.70
CA VAL A 11 8.74 -3.10 -8.23
C VAL A 11 7.42 -2.46 -7.87
N CYS A 12 6.31 -2.89 -8.48
CA CYS A 12 4.97 -2.40 -8.18
C CYS A 12 4.20 -3.41 -7.34
N LEU A 13 3.63 -2.95 -6.20
CA LEU A 13 2.66 -3.72 -5.42
C LEU A 13 1.26 -3.35 -5.85
N ILE A 14 0.47 -4.33 -6.32
CA ILE A 14 -0.89 -4.16 -6.82
C ILE A 14 -1.86 -5.12 -6.11
N GLY A 15 -3.16 -4.87 -6.21
CA GLY A 15 -4.21 -5.63 -5.56
C GLY A 15 -5.20 -4.73 -4.83
N ASP A 16 -6.28 -5.30 -4.33
CA ASP A 16 -7.38 -4.57 -3.70
C ASP A 16 -6.96 -3.78 -2.45
N GLY A 17 -7.84 -2.90 -1.99
CA GLY A 17 -7.70 -2.26 -0.69
C GLY A 17 -7.65 -3.32 0.43
N PHE A 18 -6.97 -3.00 1.54
CA PHE A 18 -6.92 -3.85 2.75
C PHE A 18 -6.23 -5.23 2.62
N VAL A 19 -5.73 -5.65 1.46
CA VAL A 19 -5.01 -6.93 1.32
C VAL A 19 -3.64 -6.93 1.99
N GLY A 20 -3.08 -5.76 2.30
CA GLY A 20 -1.84 -5.61 3.09
C GLY A 20 -0.59 -5.25 2.29
N LYS A 21 -0.70 -4.68 1.08
CA LYS A 21 0.44 -4.21 0.26
C LYS A 21 1.41 -3.33 1.04
N THR A 22 0.89 -2.27 1.66
CA THR A 22 1.67 -1.34 2.50
C THR A 22 2.32 -2.04 3.69
N SER A 23 1.63 -3.02 4.29
CA SER A 23 2.17 -3.81 5.41
C SER A 23 3.33 -4.70 4.95
N ILE A 24 3.23 -5.32 3.77
CA ILE A 24 4.31 -6.11 3.16
C ILE A 24 5.53 -5.21 2.91
N ARG A 25 5.34 -4.04 2.29
CA ARG A 25 6.42 -3.08 2.05
C ARG A 25 7.11 -2.66 3.34
N ARG A 26 6.34 -2.26 4.36
CA ARG A 26 6.88 -1.82 5.66
C ARG A 26 7.65 -2.94 6.35
N GLU A 27 7.12 -4.15 6.35
CA GLU A 27 7.81 -5.30 6.96
C GLU A 27 9.12 -5.60 6.23
N TYR A 28 9.12 -5.55 4.90
CA TYR A 28 10.33 -5.73 4.10
C TYR A 28 11.39 -4.67 4.39
N LEU A 29 10.98 -3.41 4.62
CA LEU A 29 11.87 -2.30 4.99
C LEU A 29 12.24 -2.29 6.47
N LYS A 30 11.68 -3.21 7.28
CA LYS A 30 11.85 -3.27 8.74
C LYS A 30 11.32 -2.00 9.46
N GLU A 31 10.30 -1.35 8.89
CA GLU A 31 9.61 -0.20 9.49
C GLU A 31 8.59 -0.60 10.57
N GLY A 32 8.36 -1.90 10.74
CA GLY A 32 7.43 -2.48 11.69
C GLY A 32 5.96 -2.48 11.25
N PHE A 33 5.20 -3.42 11.84
CA PHE A 33 3.77 -3.59 11.57
C PHE A 33 2.93 -2.57 12.37
N LYS A 34 2.10 -1.79 11.67
CA LYS A 34 1.13 -0.88 12.31
C LYS A 34 -0.26 -1.52 12.33
N ARG A 35 -0.88 -1.61 13.51
CA ARG A 35 -2.24 -2.14 13.68
C ARG A 35 -3.32 -1.18 13.15
N SER A 36 -3.06 0.13 13.17
CA SER A 36 -3.98 1.13 12.62
C SER A 36 -3.85 1.18 11.10
N TYR A 37 -4.95 0.92 10.41
CA TYR A 37 -5.02 1.06 8.96
C TYR A 37 -5.22 2.54 8.60
N ILE A 38 -4.31 3.06 7.80
CA ILE A 38 -4.47 4.34 7.11
C ILE A 38 -4.47 3.99 5.62
N PRO A 39 -5.56 4.29 4.87
CA PRO A 39 -5.59 4.06 3.43
C PRO A 39 -4.41 4.75 2.73
N THR A 40 -3.73 4.03 1.83
CA THR A 40 -2.72 4.63 0.98
C THR A 40 -3.41 5.59 0.02
N LEU A 41 -3.08 6.88 0.10
CA LEU A 41 -3.60 7.89 -0.81
C LEU A 41 -2.70 7.94 -2.06
N GLY A 42 -3.16 7.30 -3.14
CA GLY A 42 -2.44 7.28 -4.42
C GLY A 42 -1.30 6.28 -4.47
N VAL A 43 -0.07 6.74 -4.39
CA VAL A 43 1.13 5.91 -4.44
C VAL A 43 2.11 6.37 -3.37
N ASP A 44 2.68 5.42 -2.68
CA ASP A 44 3.84 5.63 -1.82
C ASP A 44 5.03 4.85 -2.40
N PHE A 45 6.24 5.37 -2.28
CA PHE A 45 7.42 4.70 -2.79
C PHE A 45 8.54 4.68 -1.75
N ALA A 46 9.33 3.63 -1.82
CA ALA A 46 10.48 3.45 -0.96
C ALA A 46 11.62 2.80 -1.74
N GLN A 47 12.83 2.94 -1.25
CA GLN A 47 14.01 2.33 -1.85
C GLN A 47 14.69 1.41 -0.85
N LYS A 48 15.15 0.26 -1.32
CA LYS A 48 16.00 -0.66 -0.56
C LYS A 48 17.22 -1.04 -1.39
N GLN A 49 18.38 -0.74 -0.87
CA GLN A 49 19.63 -1.21 -1.43
C GLN A 49 19.99 -2.57 -0.84
N LEU A 50 20.41 -3.47 -1.69
CA LEU A 50 20.86 -4.80 -1.32
C LEU A 50 22.02 -5.25 -2.21
N LEU A 51 22.71 -6.28 -1.78
CA LEU A 51 23.71 -6.96 -2.59
C LEU A 51 23.08 -8.25 -3.12
N TYR A 52 22.93 -8.35 -4.43
CA TYR A 52 22.49 -9.58 -5.08
C TYR A 52 23.67 -10.16 -5.87
N GLU A 53 24.10 -11.38 -5.50
CA GLU A 53 25.29 -12.05 -6.07
C GLU A 53 26.53 -11.14 -6.13
N GLY A 54 26.75 -10.37 -5.07
CA GLY A 54 27.86 -9.43 -4.93
C GLY A 54 27.73 -8.12 -5.72
N ASN A 55 26.63 -7.93 -6.46
CA ASN A 55 26.34 -6.72 -7.22
C ASN A 55 25.37 -5.79 -6.48
N PRO A 56 25.70 -4.49 -6.36
CA PRO A 56 24.79 -3.51 -5.76
C PRO A 56 23.49 -3.42 -6.57
N THR A 57 22.38 -3.71 -5.90
CA THR A 57 21.04 -3.70 -6.51
C THR A 57 20.12 -2.79 -5.70
N ASN A 58 19.44 -1.85 -6.36
CA ASN A 58 18.48 -0.94 -5.75
C ASN A 58 17.06 -1.32 -6.18
N LEU A 59 16.20 -1.64 -5.22
CA LEU A 59 14.78 -1.85 -5.45
C LEU A 59 14.02 -0.56 -5.15
N VAL A 60 13.31 -0.03 -6.14
CA VAL A 60 12.38 1.09 -6.00
C VAL A 60 10.98 0.51 -5.92
N ILE A 61 10.42 0.45 -4.73
CA ILE A 61 9.15 -0.21 -4.42
C ILE A 61 8.03 0.81 -4.48
N TRP A 62 7.04 0.59 -5.34
CA TRP A 62 5.87 1.43 -5.55
C TRP A 62 4.64 0.75 -4.95
N ASP A 63 4.18 1.27 -3.81
CA ASP A 63 2.96 0.80 -3.13
C ASP A 63 1.75 1.55 -3.69
N ILE A 64 1.03 0.91 -4.58
CA ILE A 64 -0.09 1.51 -5.31
C ILE A 64 -1.39 1.32 -4.54
N ALA A 65 -2.15 2.41 -4.34
CA ALA A 65 -3.46 2.36 -3.70
C ALA A 65 -4.40 1.39 -4.41
N GLY A 66 -5.01 0.48 -3.61
CA GLY A 66 -5.93 -0.54 -4.13
C GLY A 66 -7.35 -0.03 -4.42
N GLN A 67 -7.60 1.28 -4.36
CA GLN A 67 -8.93 1.85 -4.59
C GLN A 67 -9.15 2.12 -6.08
N VAL A 68 -10.37 1.84 -6.58
CA VAL A 68 -10.76 1.99 -8.00
C VAL A 68 -10.61 3.43 -8.51
N ALA A 69 -10.81 4.41 -7.63
CA ALA A 69 -10.74 5.85 -7.93
C ALA A 69 -9.43 6.33 -8.58
N PHE A 70 -8.36 5.55 -8.53
CA PHE A 70 -7.04 5.95 -9.02
C PHE A 70 -6.62 5.29 -10.33
N GLN A 71 -7.54 4.68 -11.09
CA GLN A 71 -7.23 3.92 -12.31
C GLN A 71 -6.43 4.72 -13.36
N ASN A 72 -6.83 5.95 -13.64
CA ASN A 72 -6.14 6.80 -14.62
C ASN A 72 -4.73 7.25 -14.19
N LEU A 73 -4.48 7.27 -12.88
CA LEU A 73 -3.16 7.59 -12.33
C LEU A 73 -2.23 6.37 -12.35
N ARG A 74 -2.79 5.15 -12.26
CA ARG A 74 -2.02 3.90 -12.18
C ARG A 74 -1.22 3.62 -13.44
N ARG A 75 -1.66 4.06 -14.62
CA ARG A 75 -0.93 3.89 -15.89
C ARG A 75 0.55 4.28 -15.76
N ARG A 76 0.81 5.48 -15.26
CA ARG A 76 2.19 6.01 -15.10
C ARG A 76 3.02 5.20 -14.09
N TYR A 77 2.34 4.46 -13.22
CA TYR A 77 3.00 3.66 -12.21
C TYR A 77 3.36 2.25 -12.72
N TYR A 78 2.63 1.72 -13.70
CA TYR A 78 2.97 0.46 -14.35
C TYR A 78 4.14 0.60 -15.33
N GLU A 79 4.23 1.70 -16.06
CA GLU A 79 5.27 1.94 -17.05
C GLU A 79 6.67 1.80 -16.45
N GLY A 80 7.55 1.02 -17.12
CA GLY A 80 8.92 0.77 -16.68
C GLY A 80 9.06 -0.14 -15.44
N SER A 81 7.99 -0.85 -15.03
CA SER A 81 8.09 -1.85 -13.97
C SER A 81 8.96 -3.01 -14.38
N SER A 82 9.93 -3.36 -13.54
CA SER A 82 10.82 -4.51 -13.71
C SER A 82 10.24 -5.79 -13.09
N GLY A 83 9.33 -5.64 -12.11
CA GLY A 83 8.63 -6.72 -11.45
C GLY A 83 7.33 -6.24 -10.82
N ILE A 84 6.37 -7.15 -10.67
CA ILE A 84 5.06 -6.88 -10.03
C ILE A 84 4.82 -7.88 -8.91
N ILE A 85 4.34 -7.39 -7.78
CA ILE A 85 3.81 -8.19 -6.67
C ILE A 85 2.30 -7.97 -6.62
N LEU A 86 1.53 -8.98 -7.05
CA LEU A 86 0.07 -8.99 -6.94
C LEU A 86 -0.32 -9.60 -5.61
N VAL A 87 -1.01 -8.83 -4.77
CA VAL A 87 -1.37 -9.24 -3.42
C VAL A 87 -2.88 -9.41 -3.30
N TYR A 88 -3.30 -10.55 -2.78
CA TYR A 88 -4.65 -10.78 -2.25
C TYR A 88 -4.58 -11.23 -0.79
N ALA A 89 -5.68 -11.20 -0.06
CA ALA A 89 -5.74 -11.70 1.31
C ALA A 89 -6.39 -13.08 1.35
N VAL A 90 -5.74 -14.06 2.01
CA VAL A 90 -6.24 -15.45 2.05
C VAL A 90 -7.60 -15.60 2.74
N ASN A 91 -8.02 -14.60 3.50
CA ASN A 91 -9.31 -14.52 4.20
C ASN A 91 -10.32 -13.59 3.51
N ASP A 92 -10.11 -13.26 2.24
CA ASP A 92 -11.00 -12.37 1.46
C ASP A 92 -11.12 -12.88 0.02
N ARG A 93 -12.16 -13.69 -0.23
CA ARG A 93 -12.48 -14.28 -1.54
C ARG A 93 -12.61 -13.20 -2.62
N ASN A 94 -13.23 -12.06 -2.31
CA ASN A 94 -13.40 -10.98 -3.29
C ASN A 94 -12.06 -10.43 -3.78
N SER A 95 -11.07 -10.31 -2.89
CA SER A 95 -9.73 -9.85 -3.27
C SER A 95 -9.00 -10.85 -4.17
N PHE A 96 -9.25 -12.15 -4.01
CA PHE A 96 -8.72 -13.20 -4.89
C PHE A 96 -9.42 -13.20 -6.25
N ASP A 97 -10.75 -13.12 -6.28
CA ASP A 97 -11.53 -13.10 -7.51
C ASP A 97 -11.25 -11.85 -8.36
N SER A 98 -10.92 -10.72 -7.72
CA SER A 98 -10.54 -9.49 -8.41
C SER A 98 -9.06 -9.46 -8.85
N ALA A 99 -8.21 -10.39 -8.37
CA ALA A 99 -6.78 -10.41 -8.65
C ALA A 99 -6.45 -10.41 -10.15
N SER A 100 -7.24 -11.14 -10.96
CA SER A 100 -7.08 -11.16 -12.41
C SER A 100 -7.33 -9.80 -13.07
N LYS A 101 -8.22 -8.97 -12.52
CA LYS A 101 -8.55 -7.63 -13.06
C LYS A 101 -7.35 -6.69 -12.96
N TRP A 102 -6.57 -6.80 -11.88
CA TRP A 102 -5.33 -6.04 -11.70
C TRP A 102 -4.28 -6.37 -12.76
N LEU A 103 -4.15 -7.64 -13.11
CA LEU A 103 -3.23 -8.06 -14.17
C LEU A 103 -3.70 -7.65 -15.55
N VAL A 104 -5.01 -7.72 -15.82
CA VAL A 104 -5.59 -7.22 -17.08
C VAL A 104 -5.37 -5.71 -17.20
N GLU A 105 -5.57 -4.95 -16.12
CA GLU A 105 -5.29 -3.52 -16.10
C GLU A 105 -3.79 -3.24 -16.37
N ALA A 106 -2.89 -3.91 -15.66
CA ALA A 106 -1.45 -3.74 -15.86
C ALA A 106 -1.03 -4.09 -17.28
N HIS A 107 -1.52 -5.22 -17.83
CA HIS A 107 -1.26 -5.63 -19.21
C HIS A 107 -1.77 -4.63 -20.25
N GLY A 108 -2.90 -3.96 -19.98
CA GLY A 108 -3.44 -2.92 -20.86
C GLY A 108 -2.55 -1.67 -20.96
N PHE A 109 -1.62 -1.48 -20.05
CA PHE A 109 -0.69 -0.35 -20.02
C PHE A 109 0.76 -0.73 -20.34
N MET A 110 1.06 -2.01 -20.53
CA MET A 110 2.38 -2.54 -20.79
C MET A 110 2.33 -3.55 -21.92
N ASP A 111 3.24 -3.46 -22.88
CA ASP A 111 3.31 -4.39 -24.02
C ASP A 111 3.55 -5.83 -23.56
N LYS A 112 4.30 -6.01 -22.47
CA LYS A 112 4.61 -7.29 -21.86
C LYS A 112 4.68 -7.13 -20.34
N LEU A 113 4.04 -8.04 -19.62
CA LEU A 113 4.16 -8.07 -18.16
C LEU A 113 5.55 -8.55 -17.74
N PRO A 114 6.16 -7.86 -16.75
CA PRO A 114 7.42 -8.32 -16.15
C PRO A 114 7.18 -9.57 -15.28
N PRO A 115 8.22 -10.16 -14.69
CA PRO A 115 8.06 -11.21 -13.68
C PRO A 115 7.08 -10.85 -12.58
N LEU A 116 6.24 -11.83 -12.18
CA LEU A 116 5.17 -11.67 -11.23
C LEU A 116 5.40 -12.51 -9.98
N MET A 117 5.18 -11.91 -8.81
CA MET A 117 4.92 -12.65 -7.57
C MET A 117 3.42 -12.58 -7.27
N ILE A 118 2.77 -13.72 -7.16
CA ILE A 118 1.38 -13.86 -6.71
C ILE A 118 1.42 -14.16 -5.21
N VAL A 119 0.90 -13.24 -4.41
CA VAL A 119 1.07 -13.27 -2.95
C VAL A 119 -0.27 -13.43 -2.26
N GLY A 120 -0.46 -14.58 -1.59
CA GLY A 120 -1.55 -14.83 -0.65
C GLY A 120 -1.17 -14.34 0.74
N ASN A 121 -1.56 -13.13 1.12
CA ASN A 121 -1.19 -12.51 2.40
C ASN A 121 -2.19 -12.82 3.52
N LYS A 122 -1.80 -12.56 4.77
CA LYS A 122 -2.56 -12.74 6.01
C LYS A 122 -2.81 -14.20 6.39
N ILE A 123 -1.86 -15.10 6.09
CA ILE A 123 -1.97 -16.52 6.46
C ILE A 123 -2.08 -16.74 7.98
N ASP A 124 -1.65 -15.77 8.79
CA ASP A 124 -1.84 -15.76 10.24
C ASP A 124 -3.31 -15.77 10.66
N LEU A 125 -4.22 -15.34 9.78
CA LEU A 125 -5.68 -15.33 10.01
C LEU A 125 -6.37 -16.60 9.53
N ARG A 126 -5.68 -17.51 8.81
CA ARG A 126 -6.29 -18.74 8.26
C ARG A 126 -6.83 -19.67 9.36
N ARG A 127 -6.16 -19.72 10.52
CA ARG A 127 -6.60 -20.51 11.66
C ARG A 127 -7.82 -19.84 12.30
N GLY A 128 -8.96 -20.55 12.29
CA GLY A 128 -10.21 -20.10 12.93
C GLY A 128 -11.27 -19.58 11.94
N LEU A 129 -11.00 -19.62 10.63
CA LEU A 129 -12.00 -19.33 9.61
C LEU A 129 -12.58 -20.64 9.03
N PRO A 130 -13.88 -20.63 8.62
CA PRO A 130 -14.46 -21.74 7.87
C PRO A 130 -13.66 -22.01 6.58
N PRO A 131 -13.44 -23.28 6.19
CA PRO A 131 -12.70 -23.61 4.97
C PRO A 131 -13.26 -22.97 3.69
N ALA A 132 -14.58 -22.73 3.64
CA ALA A 132 -15.24 -22.09 2.50
C ALA A 132 -14.87 -20.60 2.31
N ASP A 133 -14.42 -19.95 3.40
CA ASP A 133 -14.08 -18.51 3.38
C ASP A 133 -12.58 -18.26 3.17
N VAL A 134 -11.80 -19.34 3.07
CA VAL A 134 -10.34 -19.26 2.96
C VAL A 134 -9.90 -19.69 1.57
N ILE A 135 -9.04 -18.91 0.96
CA ILE A 135 -8.34 -19.30 -0.27
C ILE A 135 -7.24 -20.30 0.12
N THR A 136 -7.25 -21.48 -0.53
CA THR A 136 -6.27 -22.51 -0.26
C THR A 136 -4.94 -22.24 -0.97
N THR A 137 -3.90 -22.93 -0.54
CA THR A 137 -2.58 -22.86 -1.18
C THR A 137 -2.63 -23.36 -2.61
N GLU A 138 -3.41 -24.43 -2.85
CA GLU A 138 -3.61 -25.04 -4.17
C GLU A 138 -4.32 -24.08 -5.14
N GLU A 139 -5.33 -23.34 -4.67
CA GLU A 139 -6.02 -22.31 -5.48
C GLU A 139 -5.04 -21.19 -5.89
N GLY A 140 -4.21 -20.72 -4.95
CA GLY A 140 -3.20 -19.71 -5.21
C GLY A 140 -2.14 -20.18 -6.21
N GLN A 141 -1.67 -21.41 -6.05
CA GLN A 141 -0.70 -22.04 -6.96
C GLN A 141 -1.28 -22.20 -8.38
N ALA A 142 -2.48 -22.79 -8.49
CA ALA A 142 -3.16 -22.96 -9.77
C ALA A 142 -3.44 -21.64 -10.48
N PHE A 143 -3.74 -20.58 -9.70
CA PHE A 143 -3.91 -19.23 -10.26
C PHE A 143 -2.60 -18.72 -10.87
N ALA A 144 -1.46 -18.86 -10.17
CA ALA A 144 -0.16 -18.41 -10.67
C ALA A 144 0.25 -19.16 -11.95
N GLU A 145 0.06 -20.48 -11.99
CA GLU A 145 0.36 -21.31 -13.17
C GLU A 145 -0.48 -20.90 -14.38
N LYS A 146 -1.78 -20.69 -14.17
CA LYS A 146 -2.71 -20.21 -15.22
C LYS A 146 -2.32 -18.82 -15.76
N ILE A 147 -1.84 -17.92 -14.88
CA ILE A 147 -1.38 -16.60 -15.28
C ILE A 147 -0.07 -16.71 -16.07
N ALA A 148 0.88 -17.52 -15.62
CA ALA A 148 2.15 -17.76 -16.32
C ALA A 148 1.91 -18.26 -17.76
N GLU A 149 1.01 -19.24 -17.91
CA GLU A 149 0.64 -19.80 -19.20
C GLU A 149 -0.07 -18.78 -20.12
N LYS A 150 -1.10 -18.10 -19.60
CA LYS A 150 -1.92 -17.17 -20.40
C LYS A 150 -1.19 -15.91 -20.85
N LEU A 151 -0.32 -15.37 -19.99
CA LEU A 151 0.33 -14.08 -20.24
C LEU A 151 1.78 -14.25 -20.74
N GLY A 152 2.27 -15.48 -20.85
CA GLY A 152 3.63 -15.76 -21.31
C GLY A 152 4.70 -15.08 -20.46
N THR A 153 4.43 -14.91 -19.16
CA THR A 153 5.35 -14.29 -18.20
C THR A 153 5.69 -15.25 -17.06
N ARG A 154 6.79 -14.97 -16.37
CA ARG A 154 7.14 -15.74 -15.16
C ARG A 154 6.23 -15.33 -14.01
N ALA A 155 5.49 -16.27 -13.45
CA ALA A 155 4.67 -16.05 -12.26
C ALA A 155 4.99 -17.12 -11.21
N VAL A 156 5.25 -16.68 -9.98
CA VAL A 156 5.54 -17.55 -8.83
C VAL A 156 4.56 -17.20 -7.72
N PHE A 157 4.02 -18.23 -7.08
CA PHE A 157 3.12 -18.10 -5.95
C PHE A 157 3.87 -18.23 -4.63
N ILE A 158 3.48 -17.42 -3.64
CA ILE A 158 3.99 -17.49 -2.29
C ILE A 158 2.92 -17.01 -1.28
N GLU A 159 2.86 -17.66 -0.14
CA GLU A 159 1.99 -17.24 0.97
C GLU A 159 2.78 -16.45 2.01
N THR A 160 2.21 -15.35 2.49
CA THR A 160 2.88 -14.42 3.40
C THR A 160 2.03 -14.04 4.60
N SER A 161 2.69 -13.58 5.64
CA SER A 161 2.08 -12.81 6.71
C SER A 161 2.91 -11.57 6.99
N ALA A 162 2.42 -10.41 6.56
CA ALA A 162 3.05 -9.14 6.88
C ALA A 162 3.04 -8.82 8.38
N ARG A 163 2.19 -9.52 9.16
CA ARG A 163 2.12 -9.37 10.61
C ARG A 163 3.25 -10.08 11.34
N THR A 164 3.64 -11.26 10.85
CA THR A 164 4.67 -12.11 11.47
C THR A 164 6.00 -12.05 10.74
N GLY A 165 6.08 -11.39 9.59
CA GLY A 165 7.25 -11.34 8.73
C GLY A 165 7.43 -12.58 7.84
N ARG A 166 6.55 -13.60 7.97
CA ARG A 166 6.71 -14.87 7.26
C ARG A 166 6.72 -14.67 5.74
N ASN A 167 7.75 -15.19 5.09
CA ASN A 167 7.97 -15.21 3.64
C ASN A 167 8.02 -13.81 2.97
N ILE A 168 8.24 -12.74 3.74
CA ILE A 168 8.31 -11.38 3.18
C ILE A 168 9.65 -11.16 2.48
N ASP A 169 10.76 -11.46 3.13
CA ASP A 169 12.09 -11.31 2.53
C ASP A 169 12.23 -12.27 1.33
N GLU A 170 11.74 -13.51 1.43
CA GLU A 170 11.73 -14.52 0.37
C GLU A 170 10.95 -14.05 -0.87
N THR A 171 9.83 -13.33 -0.69
CA THR A 171 9.04 -12.75 -1.78
C THR A 171 9.87 -11.79 -2.62
N PHE A 172 10.57 -10.87 -1.98
CA PHE A 172 11.38 -9.88 -2.69
C PHE A 172 12.68 -10.49 -3.26
N GLU A 173 13.25 -11.46 -2.59
CA GLU A 173 14.43 -12.19 -3.07
C GLU A 173 14.10 -12.98 -4.34
N ALA A 174 13.00 -13.74 -4.33
CA ALA A 174 12.56 -14.50 -5.51
C ALA A 174 12.25 -13.58 -6.70
N LEU A 175 11.56 -12.44 -6.45
CA LEU A 175 11.30 -11.46 -7.49
C LEU A 175 12.59 -10.82 -8.01
N THR A 176 13.52 -10.48 -7.13
CA THR A 176 14.83 -9.91 -7.52
C THR A 176 15.60 -10.85 -8.43
N ARG A 177 15.63 -12.13 -8.10
CA ARG A 177 16.24 -13.18 -8.93
C ARG A 177 15.61 -13.21 -10.32
N MET A 178 14.28 -13.28 -10.40
CA MET A 178 13.57 -13.27 -11.68
C MET A 178 13.85 -12.02 -12.52
N MET A 179 13.92 -10.85 -11.89
CA MET A 179 14.24 -9.59 -12.58
C MET A 179 15.68 -9.58 -13.09
N VAL A 180 16.64 -10.08 -12.33
CA VAL A 180 18.05 -10.22 -12.75
C VAL A 180 18.16 -11.19 -13.92
N GLU A 181 17.56 -12.37 -13.83
CA GLU A 181 17.56 -13.35 -14.91
C GLU A 181 16.99 -12.79 -16.23
N VAL A 182 15.90 -11.99 -16.15
CA VAL A 182 15.34 -11.31 -17.32
C VAL A 182 16.30 -10.24 -17.86
N ALA A 183 16.92 -9.45 -16.99
CA ALA A 183 17.87 -8.40 -17.39
C ALA A 183 19.14 -8.97 -18.02
N ASP A 184 19.60 -10.13 -17.56
CA ASP A 184 20.81 -10.81 -18.04
C ASP A 184 20.50 -11.78 -19.21
N GLY A 185 19.23 -11.92 -19.63
CA GLY A 185 18.82 -12.82 -20.71
C GLY A 185 18.97 -14.31 -20.36
N ILE A 186 18.98 -14.65 -19.08
CA ILE A 186 19.15 -16.02 -18.57
C ILE A 186 17.81 -16.77 -18.69
N ALA A 187 17.86 -18.01 -19.17
CA ALA A 187 16.70 -18.90 -19.21
C ALA A 187 16.14 -19.15 -17.79
N PRO A 188 14.81 -19.36 -17.64
CA PRO A 188 14.20 -19.56 -16.33
C PRO A 188 14.80 -20.76 -15.61
N THR A 189 15.28 -20.53 -14.39
CA THR A 189 15.62 -21.62 -13.47
C THR A 189 14.30 -22.17 -12.89
N SER A 190 14.17 -23.50 -12.78
CA SER A 190 13.01 -24.11 -12.13
C SER A 190 13.00 -23.70 -10.65
N TYR A 191 11.89 -23.13 -10.19
CA TYR A 191 11.74 -22.75 -8.78
C TYR A 191 11.23 -23.96 -7.99
N PRO A 192 11.94 -24.42 -6.94
CA PRO A 192 11.36 -25.36 -6.00
C PRO A 192 10.20 -24.67 -5.30
N SER A 193 9.06 -25.38 -5.22
CA SER A 193 7.98 -25.00 -4.29
C SER A 193 8.58 -24.83 -2.90
N VAL A 194 8.33 -23.69 -2.25
CA VAL A 194 8.87 -23.42 -0.91
C VAL A 194 8.23 -24.42 0.06
N GLU A 195 8.99 -25.47 0.41
CA GLU A 195 8.56 -26.45 1.42
C GLU A 195 8.34 -25.76 2.77
N GLU A 196 7.31 -26.18 3.50
CA GLU A 196 7.00 -25.67 4.84
C GLU A 196 8.21 -25.85 5.78
N PRO A 197 8.71 -24.81 6.44
CA PRO A 197 9.70 -24.98 7.48
C PRO A 197 9.07 -25.65 8.69
N LYS A 198 9.67 -26.76 9.13
CA LYS A 198 9.32 -27.47 10.36
C LYS A 198 9.31 -26.51 11.55
N VAL A 199 8.16 -26.40 12.20
CA VAL A 199 7.93 -25.56 13.37
C VAL A 199 8.76 -26.07 14.54
N SER A 200 9.78 -25.34 14.94
CA SER A 200 10.38 -25.43 16.27
C SER A 200 9.69 -24.45 17.21
N ALA A 201 9.23 -24.94 18.36
CA ALA A 201 8.47 -24.20 19.34
C ALA A 201 9.28 -23.06 19.99
N PRO A 202 8.66 -21.91 20.31
CA PRO A 202 9.36 -20.82 20.97
C PRO A 202 9.39 -21.04 22.49
N SER A 203 10.58 -20.88 23.07
CA SER A 203 10.78 -20.75 24.51
C SER A 203 10.36 -19.34 24.97
N SER A 204 9.54 -19.32 26.02
CA SER A 204 9.06 -18.14 26.69
C SER A 204 10.17 -17.46 27.53
N THR A 205 10.41 -16.19 27.32
CA THR A 205 10.93 -15.30 28.38
C THR A 205 10.24 -13.95 28.29
N ALA A 206 9.51 -13.66 29.36
CA ALA A 206 8.88 -12.37 29.61
C ALA A 206 9.91 -11.36 30.08
N ALA A 207 9.89 -10.15 29.55
CA ALA A 207 10.50 -8.99 30.17
C ALA A 207 9.65 -7.74 29.96
N SER A 208 9.40 -7.08 31.04
CA SER A 208 8.56 -5.94 31.33
C SER A 208 8.96 -4.66 30.61
N ALA A 209 7.94 -3.87 30.27
CA ALA A 209 8.04 -2.50 29.75
C ALA A 209 8.40 -1.49 30.88
N PRO A 210 9.01 -0.36 30.53
CA PRO A 210 8.74 0.87 31.25
C PRO A 210 8.14 1.98 30.36
N ALA A 211 7.42 2.84 31.07
CA ALA A 211 6.52 3.87 30.61
C ALA A 211 7.20 5.08 29.95
N THR A 212 6.36 5.75 29.17
CA THR A 212 6.52 7.02 28.43
C THR A 212 6.94 8.20 29.33
N PRO A 213 7.56 9.24 28.73
CA PRO A 213 6.92 10.54 28.81
C PRO A 213 6.83 11.28 27.47
N THR A 214 5.71 11.94 27.27
CA THR A 214 5.42 12.93 26.25
C THR A 214 6.12 14.25 26.55
N PRO A 215 6.66 14.95 25.56
CA PRO A 215 6.69 16.40 25.60
C PRO A 215 5.91 17.02 24.43
N GLN A 216 4.92 17.82 24.79
CA GLN A 216 4.39 18.88 23.95
C GLN A 216 5.43 19.97 23.80
N THR A 217 5.80 20.31 22.59
CA THR A 217 6.45 21.57 22.29
C THR A 217 5.95 22.08 20.95
N THR A 218 5.14 23.10 21.01
CA THR A 218 4.76 23.97 19.90
C THR A 218 6.01 24.76 19.46
N PHE A 219 6.49 24.49 18.25
CA PHE A 219 7.50 25.34 17.59
C PHE A 219 6.83 26.11 16.47
N THR A 220 6.74 27.41 16.64
CA THR A 220 6.61 28.41 15.56
C THR A 220 8.03 28.70 15.05
N PRO A 221 8.35 28.54 13.78
CA PRO A 221 9.64 29.00 13.27
C PRO A 221 9.53 30.49 12.92
N GLU A 222 10.22 31.28 13.68
CA GLU A 222 10.61 32.64 13.34
C GLU A 222 11.77 32.53 12.32
N VAL A 223 11.57 33.07 11.13
CA VAL A 223 12.57 33.09 10.07
C VAL A 223 13.49 34.29 10.36
N GLU A 224 14.62 34.06 10.97
CA GLU A 224 15.71 35.02 10.97
C GLU A 224 16.42 34.98 9.62
N GLU A 225 16.48 36.16 8.95
CA GLU A 225 17.32 36.38 7.77
C GLU A 225 18.78 36.19 8.14
N PRO A 226 19.60 35.54 7.31
CA PRO A 226 21.02 35.43 7.55
C PRO A 226 21.69 36.81 7.46
N PRO A 227 22.63 37.11 8.34
CA PRO A 227 23.35 38.36 8.28
C PRO A 227 24.15 38.47 6.99
N GLN A 228 24.00 39.62 6.33
CA GLN A 228 24.79 39.96 5.15
C GLN A 228 26.27 40.00 5.54
N PRO A 229 27.18 39.47 4.72
CA PRO A 229 28.60 39.61 4.98
C PRO A 229 28.99 41.10 4.82
N ALA A 230 29.55 41.65 5.91
CA ALA A 230 30.18 42.96 5.86
C ALA A 230 31.39 42.86 4.93
N GLU A 231 31.35 43.51 3.80
CA GLU A 231 32.52 43.78 2.97
C GLU A 231 33.48 44.72 3.76
N ALA A 232 34.45 44.10 4.40
CA ALA A 232 35.63 44.82 4.87
C ALA A 232 36.71 44.61 3.81
N GLU A 233 36.74 45.48 2.81
CA GLU A 233 37.93 45.67 2.01
C GLU A 233 39.07 46.17 2.92
N MET A 234 39.93 45.27 3.38
CA MET A 234 41.22 45.59 3.92
C MET A 234 42.26 45.40 2.83
N ASP A 235 42.78 46.54 2.36
CA ASP A 235 43.85 46.63 1.39
C ASP A 235 45.11 45.93 1.96
N PRO A 236 45.70 44.94 1.28
CA PRO A 236 46.83 44.15 1.80
C PRO A 236 48.16 44.94 1.89
N VAL A 237 48.18 46.21 1.47
CA VAL A 237 49.41 46.98 1.35
C VAL A 237 49.76 47.77 2.60
N THR A 238 48.87 47.92 3.60
CA THR A 238 49.10 48.78 4.77
C THR A 238 49.80 48.05 5.94
N LEU A 239 50.09 46.78 5.82
CA LEU A 239 50.74 45.96 6.90
C LEU A 239 52.25 45.76 6.73
N LEU A 240 52.88 46.48 5.78
CA LEU A 240 54.34 46.37 5.55
C LEU A 240 55.12 47.59 5.94
N SER A 241 54.74 48.27 7.00
CA SER A 241 55.63 49.36 7.60
C SER A 241 55.66 49.31 9.12
N SER A 242 56.50 48.49 9.63
CA SER A 242 57.39 48.61 10.77
C SER A 242 57.75 47.21 11.33
N ASP A 243 59.06 47.02 11.45
CA ASP A 243 59.78 45.86 11.94
C ASP A 243 60.15 44.82 10.91
N SER A 244 61.17 45.11 10.11
CA SER A 244 61.88 44.11 9.29
C SER A 244 62.73 43.21 10.19
N GLU A 245 62.12 42.23 10.81
CA GLU A 245 62.77 40.97 11.13
C GLU A 245 62.89 40.16 9.88
N TYR A 246 64.08 39.89 9.34
CA TYR A 246 64.33 39.09 8.14
C TYR A 246 63.71 37.71 8.33
N LEU A 247 62.55 37.49 7.71
CA LEU A 247 61.97 36.19 7.56
C LEU A 247 63.00 35.32 6.81
N LYS A 248 63.46 34.26 7.43
CA LYS A 248 64.41 33.31 6.82
C LYS A 248 63.67 32.69 5.62
N GLU A 249 64.39 32.43 4.53
CA GLU A 249 63.86 31.84 3.29
C GLU A 249 63.06 30.56 3.57
N ASP A 250 63.45 29.80 4.62
CA ASP A 250 62.75 28.62 5.13
C ASP A 250 61.34 28.90 5.71
N ASP A 251 61.09 30.06 6.30
CA ASP A 251 59.77 30.41 6.88
C ASP A 251 58.81 30.84 5.80
N ILE A 252 59.28 31.48 4.73
CA ILE A 252 58.47 31.83 3.57
C ILE A 252 58.09 30.53 2.82
N GLY A 253 59.01 29.59 2.67
CA GLY A 253 58.77 28.30 2.06
C GLY A 253 57.69 27.48 2.80
N ARG A 254 57.73 27.45 4.14
CA ARG A 254 56.68 26.80 4.96
C ARG A 254 55.32 27.46 4.81
N ALA A 255 55.28 28.81 4.90
CA ALA A 255 54.02 29.56 4.72
C ALA A 255 53.41 29.36 3.32
N MET A 256 54.23 29.24 2.26
CA MET A 256 53.73 28.93 0.92
C MET A 256 53.17 27.50 0.81
N THR A 257 53.81 26.52 1.48
CA THR A 257 53.27 25.14 1.51
C THR A 257 51.96 25.08 2.25
N GLU A 258 51.87 25.71 3.43
CA GLU A 258 50.64 25.80 4.23
C GLU A 258 49.49 26.47 3.44
N LEU A 259 49.81 27.55 2.71
CA LEU A 259 48.83 28.21 1.83
C LEU A 259 48.36 27.31 0.70
N GLN A 260 49.24 26.48 0.14
CA GLN A 260 48.87 25.52 -0.89
C GLN A 260 47.94 24.40 -0.32
N ASP A 261 48.26 23.92 0.87
CA ASP A 261 47.46 22.89 1.55
C ASP A 261 46.05 23.43 1.88
N LEU A 262 45.96 24.64 2.45
CA LEU A 262 44.69 25.32 2.76
C LEU A 262 43.86 25.58 1.49
N ARG A 263 44.49 25.92 0.35
CA ARG A 263 43.78 26.06 -0.93
C ARG A 263 43.24 24.73 -1.46
N ALA A 264 43.96 23.63 -1.25
CA ALA A 264 43.50 22.30 -1.61
C ALA A 264 42.32 21.86 -0.73
N GLU A 265 42.40 22.11 0.60
CA GLU A 265 41.30 21.86 1.52
C GLU A 265 40.06 22.70 1.19
N LEU A 266 40.21 23.97 0.88
CA LEU A 266 39.11 24.86 0.47
C LEU A 266 38.42 24.31 -0.79
N LYS A 267 39.19 23.91 -1.78
CA LYS A 267 38.64 23.35 -3.02
C LYS A 267 37.82 22.07 -2.78
N ILE A 268 38.32 21.18 -1.91
CA ILE A 268 37.57 19.96 -1.53
C ILE A 268 36.27 20.32 -0.81
N ALA A 269 36.31 21.31 0.10
CA ALA A 269 35.13 21.75 0.83
C ALA A 269 34.10 22.43 -0.10
N GLU A 270 34.54 23.18 -1.10
CA GLU A 270 33.67 23.78 -2.12
C GLU A 270 33.01 22.71 -2.99
N GLU A 271 33.73 21.67 -3.41
CA GLU A 271 33.20 20.54 -4.20
C GLU A 271 32.19 19.74 -3.38
N ASP A 272 32.45 19.50 -2.10
CA ASP A 272 31.53 18.80 -1.18
C ASP A 272 30.25 19.62 -0.93
N LEU A 273 30.40 20.93 -0.73
CA LEU A 273 29.26 21.84 -0.57
C LEU A 273 28.39 21.84 -1.85
N ALA A 274 28.99 21.92 -3.03
CA ALA A 274 28.27 21.91 -4.31
C ALA A 274 27.51 20.60 -4.50
N THR A 275 28.11 19.46 -4.13
CA THR A 275 27.46 18.13 -4.18
C THR A 275 26.28 18.07 -3.22
N THR A 276 26.46 18.53 -1.99
CA THR A 276 25.41 18.56 -0.96
C THR A 276 24.24 19.46 -1.39
N LEU A 277 24.51 20.65 -1.93
CA LEU A 277 23.47 21.54 -2.45
C LEU A 277 22.68 20.90 -3.58
N SER A 278 23.32 20.24 -4.54
CA SER A 278 22.65 19.51 -5.63
C SER A 278 21.74 18.39 -5.13
N GLU A 279 22.17 17.65 -4.10
CA GLU A 279 21.34 16.61 -3.46
C GLU A 279 20.10 17.22 -2.79
N TYR A 280 20.24 18.33 -2.07
CA TYR A 280 19.12 19.02 -1.44
C TYR A 280 18.15 19.61 -2.48
N GLU A 281 18.62 20.20 -3.55
CA GLU A 281 17.78 20.72 -4.64
C GLU A 281 16.96 19.60 -5.28
N THR A 282 17.58 18.47 -5.57
CA THR A 282 16.89 17.27 -6.11
C THR A 282 15.83 16.76 -5.14
N ARG A 283 16.13 16.71 -3.85
CA ARG A 283 15.19 16.30 -2.81
C ARG A 283 14.01 17.28 -2.69
N LEU A 284 14.31 18.58 -2.74
CA LEU A 284 13.29 19.63 -2.67
C LEU A 284 12.34 19.59 -3.86
N LEU A 285 12.86 19.36 -5.08
CA LEU A 285 12.05 19.20 -6.29
C LEU A 285 11.14 17.96 -6.16
N THR A 286 11.66 16.85 -5.66
CA THR A 286 10.89 15.62 -5.43
C THR A 286 9.76 15.87 -4.42
N LEU A 287 10.04 16.58 -3.32
CA LEU A 287 9.04 16.93 -2.32
C LEU A 287 7.96 17.87 -2.88
N LYS A 288 8.35 18.89 -3.66
CA LYS A 288 7.40 19.80 -4.33
C LYS A 288 6.45 19.03 -5.25
N ASN A 289 6.98 18.12 -6.07
CA ASN A 289 6.18 17.27 -6.94
C ASN A 289 5.24 16.37 -6.14
N THR A 290 5.71 15.79 -5.05
CA THR A 290 4.89 14.95 -4.16
C THR A 290 3.73 15.75 -3.56
N VAL A 291 3.99 16.96 -3.06
CA VAL A 291 2.94 17.85 -2.51
C VAL A 291 1.92 18.22 -3.60
N HIS A 292 2.39 18.56 -4.80
CA HIS A 292 1.51 18.90 -5.92
C HIS A 292 0.57 17.74 -6.30
N VAL A 293 1.13 16.55 -6.46
CA VAL A 293 0.35 15.33 -6.75
C VAL A 293 -0.68 15.06 -5.65
N LYS A 294 -0.26 15.12 -4.37
CA LYS A 294 -1.18 14.91 -3.24
C LYS A 294 -2.31 15.93 -3.18
N ARG A 295 -2.05 17.17 -3.57
CA ARG A 295 -3.09 18.23 -3.66
C ARG A 295 -4.14 17.90 -4.74
N ILE A 296 -3.70 17.54 -5.95
CA ILE A 296 -4.61 17.14 -7.04
C ILE A 296 -5.49 15.95 -6.59
N MET A 297 -4.88 14.96 -5.93
CA MET A 297 -5.59 13.80 -5.42
C MET A 297 -6.61 14.16 -4.35
N PHE A 298 -6.28 15.06 -3.44
CA PHE A 298 -7.20 15.54 -2.42
C PHE A 298 -8.43 16.20 -3.04
N ASP A 299 -8.22 17.05 -4.04
CA ASP A 299 -9.32 17.73 -4.73
C ASP A 299 -10.22 16.72 -5.48
N HIS A 300 -9.65 15.71 -6.10
CA HIS A 300 -10.40 14.61 -6.74
C HIS A 300 -11.23 13.82 -5.73
N LEU A 301 -10.63 13.37 -4.61
CA LEU A 301 -11.33 12.65 -3.54
C LEU A 301 -12.46 13.46 -2.93
N LYS A 302 -12.27 14.77 -2.79
CA LYS A 302 -13.32 15.67 -2.29
C LYS A 302 -14.52 15.70 -3.25
N GLN A 303 -14.26 15.66 -4.55
CA GLN A 303 -15.32 15.60 -5.56
C GLN A 303 -16.04 14.25 -5.55
N GLU A 304 -15.33 13.14 -5.48
CA GLU A 304 -15.93 11.80 -5.37
C GLU A 304 -16.76 11.64 -4.10
N LEU A 305 -16.27 12.13 -2.97
CA LEU A 305 -17.02 12.09 -1.71
C LEU A 305 -18.34 12.86 -1.83
N LYS A 306 -18.34 13.98 -2.54
CA LYS A 306 -19.55 14.75 -2.82
C LYS A 306 -20.54 13.94 -3.66
N THR A 307 -20.09 13.33 -4.76
CA THR A 307 -20.92 12.50 -5.64
C THR A 307 -21.51 11.31 -4.91
N THR A 308 -20.68 10.56 -4.19
CA THR A 308 -21.13 9.41 -3.38
C THR A 308 -22.15 9.80 -2.31
N ARG A 309 -21.99 10.97 -1.70
CA ARG A 309 -22.96 11.49 -0.71
C ARG A 309 -24.30 11.80 -1.37
N GLU A 310 -24.32 12.38 -2.56
CA GLU A 310 -25.52 12.66 -3.34
C GLU A 310 -26.24 11.36 -3.76
N GLU A 311 -25.49 10.38 -4.25
CA GLU A 311 -26.00 9.04 -4.59
C GLU A 311 -26.61 8.33 -3.36
N TRP A 312 -25.90 8.38 -2.22
CA TRP A 312 -26.42 7.81 -0.97
C TRP A 312 -27.70 8.50 -0.50
N ALA A 313 -27.77 9.81 -0.58
CA ALA A 313 -28.98 10.56 -0.20
C ALA A 313 -30.18 10.12 -1.06
N LYS A 314 -30.00 10.00 -2.37
CA LYS A 314 -31.04 9.53 -3.30
C LYS A 314 -31.46 8.10 -2.99
N ALA A 315 -30.52 7.18 -2.80
CA ALA A 315 -30.81 5.79 -2.44
C ALA A 315 -31.55 5.68 -1.09
N TYR A 316 -31.25 6.57 -0.16
CA TYR A 316 -31.94 6.61 1.13
C TYR A 316 -33.39 7.13 1.01
N GLU A 317 -33.65 8.13 0.16
CA GLU A 317 -35.01 8.59 -0.17
C GLU A 317 -35.82 7.47 -0.82
N ASP A 318 -35.28 6.78 -1.83
CA ASP A 318 -35.92 5.63 -2.50
C ASP A 318 -36.23 4.50 -1.51
N TYR A 319 -35.31 4.25 -0.56
CA TYR A 319 -35.54 3.28 0.51
C TYR A 319 -36.71 3.68 1.40
N GLN A 320 -36.77 4.95 1.85
CA GLN A 320 -37.86 5.45 2.70
C GLN A 320 -39.21 5.36 1.99
N GLU A 321 -39.30 5.74 0.70
CA GLU A 321 -40.53 5.65 -0.08
C GLU A 321 -40.98 4.18 -0.24
N THR A 322 -40.06 3.28 -0.54
CA THR A 322 -40.34 1.84 -0.68
C THR A 322 -40.81 1.24 0.65
N ASP A 323 -40.20 1.60 1.78
CA ASP A 323 -40.60 1.12 3.11
C ASP A 323 -42.00 1.64 3.50
N LYS A 324 -42.30 2.89 3.17
CA LYS A 324 -43.65 3.47 3.35
C LYS A 324 -44.68 2.71 2.51
N ARG A 325 -44.43 2.48 1.21
CA ARG A 325 -45.32 1.71 0.32
C ARG A 325 -45.55 0.28 0.86
N ARG A 326 -44.49 -0.37 1.37
CA ARG A 326 -44.58 -1.69 2.00
C ARG A 326 -45.48 -1.67 3.24
N LYS A 327 -45.37 -0.66 4.12
CA LYS A 327 -46.18 -0.51 5.32
C LYS A 327 -47.65 -0.28 4.96
N ASP A 328 -47.91 0.55 3.98
CA ASP A 328 -49.29 0.86 3.53
C ASP A 328 -49.96 -0.39 2.91
N GLU A 329 -49.23 -1.15 2.12
CA GLU A 329 -49.72 -2.40 1.51
C GLU A 329 -49.99 -3.49 2.58
N LEU A 330 -49.11 -3.62 3.57
CA LEU A 330 -49.32 -4.51 4.72
C LEU A 330 -50.56 -4.14 5.50
N ALA A 331 -50.78 -2.86 5.75
CA ALA A 331 -51.97 -2.39 6.45
C ALA A 331 -53.25 -2.74 5.67
N ARG A 332 -53.31 -2.50 4.34
CA ARG A 332 -54.45 -2.86 3.47
C ARG A 332 -54.70 -4.37 3.50
N ARG A 333 -53.67 -5.19 3.36
CA ARG A 333 -53.84 -6.67 3.36
C ARG A 333 -54.30 -7.17 4.74
N THR A 334 -53.82 -6.58 5.83
CA THR A 334 -54.25 -6.91 7.20
C THR A 334 -55.71 -6.58 7.37
N GLN A 335 -56.16 -5.41 6.88
CA GLN A 335 -57.57 -5.01 6.93
C GLN A 335 -58.44 -6.00 6.13
N THR A 336 -58.04 -6.39 4.91
CA THR A 336 -58.74 -7.37 4.09
C THR A 336 -58.84 -8.73 4.79
N ILE A 337 -57.76 -9.22 5.40
CA ILE A 337 -57.77 -10.48 6.17
C ILE A 337 -58.74 -10.39 7.33
N ASN A 338 -58.77 -9.29 8.07
CA ASN A 338 -59.72 -9.12 9.17
C ASN A 338 -61.19 -9.08 8.72
N GLN A 339 -61.45 -8.46 7.56
CA GLN A 339 -62.80 -8.50 6.96
C GLN A 339 -63.20 -9.93 6.57
N ILE A 340 -62.32 -10.68 5.94
CA ILE A 340 -62.58 -12.11 5.57
C ILE A 340 -62.79 -12.93 6.85
N ARG A 341 -61.99 -12.76 7.89
CA ARG A 341 -62.20 -13.48 9.18
C ARG A 341 -63.57 -13.22 9.74
N LYS A 342 -64.02 -11.94 9.77
CA LYS A 342 -65.34 -11.57 10.23
C LYS A 342 -66.45 -12.23 9.41
N GLN A 343 -66.32 -12.25 8.06
CA GLN A 343 -67.27 -12.93 7.17
C GLN A 343 -67.31 -14.45 7.43
N ILE A 344 -66.20 -15.08 7.70
CA ILE A 344 -66.14 -16.52 8.04
C ILE A 344 -66.82 -16.78 9.39
N GLU A 345 -66.62 -15.94 10.40
CA GLU A 345 -67.30 -16.03 11.71
C GLU A 345 -68.83 -15.88 11.57
N GLU A 346 -69.27 -14.88 10.81
CA GLU A 346 -70.69 -14.65 10.53
C GLU A 346 -71.34 -15.81 9.76
N ALA A 347 -70.64 -16.33 8.74
CA ALA A 347 -71.09 -17.48 8.01
C ALA A 347 -71.13 -18.74 8.87
N GLY A 348 -70.09 -18.95 9.71
CA GLY A 348 -70.05 -20.06 10.69
C GLY A 348 -71.18 -20.01 11.72
N ALA A 349 -71.54 -18.80 12.19
CA ALA A 349 -72.68 -18.59 13.06
C ALA A 349 -74.00 -18.96 12.41
N LYS A 350 -74.21 -18.52 11.16
CA LYS A 350 -75.41 -18.86 10.36
C LYS A 350 -75.56 -20.36 10.14
N VAL A 351 -74.42 -21.07 9.88
CA VAL A 351 -74.43 -22.54 9.74
C VAL A 351 -74.77 -23.21 11.06
N ARG A 352 -74.21 -22.80 12.20
CA ARG A 352 -74.54 -23.35 13.51
C ARG A 352 -76.02 -23.18 13.88
N THR A 353 -76.60 -22.00 13.59
CA THR A 353 -78.01 -21.76 13.82
C THR A 353 -78.87 -22.70 12.98
N ARG A 354 -78.59 -22.84 11.68
CA ARG A 354 -79.34 -23.75 10.77
C ARG A 354 -79.21 -25.21 11.18
N VAL A 355 -78.02 -25.65 11.61
CA VAL A 355 -77.83 -27.03 12.09
C VAL A 355 -78.58 -27.28 13.41
N GLY A 356 -78.56 -26.33 14.33
CA GLY A 356 -79.37 -26.40 15.55
C GLY A 356 -80.87 -26.43 15.31
N ASP A 357 -81.37 -25.63 14.34
CA ASP A 357 -82.78 -25.67 13.92
C ASP A 357 -83.15 -26.99 13.24
N LEU A 358 -82.25 -27.64 12.50
CA LEU A 358 -82.43 -28.98 11.93
C LEU A 358 -82.49 -30.08 12.96
N ASP A 359 -81.63 -30.04 13.98
CA ASP A 359 -81.63 -30.98 15.10
C ASP A 359 -82.88 -30.88 15.98
N LEU A 360 -83.32 -29.64 16.22
CA LEU A 360 -84.56 -29.39 16.97
C LEU A 360 -85.82 -29.87 16.18
N LYS A 361 -85.83 -29.68 14.84
CA LYS A 361 -86.92 -30.21 13.99
C LYS A 361 -86.95 -31.76 13.98
N LYS A 362 -85.79 -32.44 13.90
CA LYS A 362 -85.73 -33.87 13.98
C LYS A 362 -86.15 -34.40 15.34
N MET A 363 -85.89 -33.66 16.45
CA MET A 363 -86.32 -34.06 17.76
C MET A 363 -87.81 -33.77 18.03
N SER A 364 -88.53 -32.96 17.25
CA SER A 364 -89.97 -32.71 17.35
C SER A 364 -90.77 -33.64 16.53
N GLU A 365 -90.20 -34.50 15.66
CA GLU A 365 -90.85 -35.51 14.84
C GLU A 365 -90.83 -36.92 15.49
N PHE A 366 -90.23 -37.05 16.72
CA PHE A 366 -90.29 -38.20 17.59
C PHE A 366 -91.15 -37.90 18.82
#